data_8085061d7c7a33ffdbd81fde2f4b13f0
#
_entry.id   8085061d7c7a33ffdbd81fde2f4b13f0
#
_cell.length_a   1.000
_cell.length_b   1.000
_cell.length_c   1.000
_cell.angle_alpha   90.00
_cell.angle_beta   90.00
_cell.angle_gamma   90.00
#
_symmetry.space_group_name_H-M   'P 1'
#
loop_
_entity.id
_entity.type
_entity.pdbx_description
1 polymer ?
#
loop_
_entity_poly.entity_id
_entity_poly.type
_entity_poly.pdbx_seq_one_letter_code
_entity_poly.pdbx_strand_id
1 'polypeptide(L)'
;MNLRRQGSIDANSTSAVLTFPHRRYCAHVPTPKQLAFLVCPRTEVFFGGAAGPGKTEALLMGALQLVERPRYSALLLRRTFRQLNQSNSIMNRARQWLANTDAVWNEPDKRFTFPSGATITFGNLDSEDDVYQYDSSEFQYIGFDELTSFSERQYTYLFSRLRTTNDNPVPLRMRSASNPGNRGHDWVKARFLIGQPPEVLQREFSTRFFLPARIADNPHIRRDEYLASLANLDAVRRRQLLEGDWDVMPSGNLFRREWFAIEEDWPREVVGIVRAWDDAATQGGGDWSVGVLMAMVRSGLVYVIDVVRIQGSPLDVERLKAVTAHADAGLANRGTMILLQQEPGAAGKSYVDAQIRGPLSGFAVKVNRPTGDKYTRALPMSAAAQAGNIKLVRGKWNKDFIDELEQAGPDEKLYDHDDQWDAASSAFNYLASHRQEGGVKLVWNFRRSLEPRSDDDGDLPELRKERHLGTLFKSRRFGPGGW
;
A
#
# COMPACT_ATOMS: atom_id res chain seq x y z
N MET A 1 -4.59 -32.44 -45.20
CA MET A 1 -5.45 -31.67 -46.10
C MET A 1 -5.64 -30.25 -45.51
N ASN A 2 -4.95 -29.30 -46.13
CA ASN A 2 -5.08 -27.83 -46.06
C ASN A 2 -5.34 -27.10 -44.74
N LEU A 3 -4.27 -26.75 -44.09
CA LEU A 3 -4.13 -25.53 -43.28
C LEU A 3 -3.73 -24.38 -44.21
N ARG A 4 -4.63 -23.47 -44.54
CA ARG A 4 -4.36 -22.11 -45.01
C ARG A 4 -5.53 -21.20 -44.70
N ARG A 5 -5.38 -20.32 -43.72
CA ARG A 5 -5.80 -18.93 -43.76
C ARG A 5 -4.89 -18.13 -42.83
N GLN A 6 -3.80 -17.65 -43.39
CA GLN A 6 -3.03 -16.54 -42.87
C GLN A 6 -3.89 -15.28 -43.05
N GLY A 7 -4.26 -14.63 -41.96
CA GLY A 7 -4.66 -13.24 -41.98
C GLY A 7 -3.42 -12.40 -42.28
N SER A 8 -3.44 -11.68 -43.41
CA SER A 8 -2.42 -10.71 -43.77
C SER A 8 -2.36 -9.63 -42.68
N ILE A 9 -1.29 -9.61 -41.93
CA ILE A 9 -0.92 -8.48 -41.07
C ILE A 9 -0.36 -7.44 -42.04
N ASP A 10 -1.00 -6.28 -42.12
CA ASP A 10 -0.52 -5.15 -42.92
C ASP A 10 0.92 -4.81 -42.55
N ALA A 11 1.82 -5.08 -43.48
CA ALA A 11 3.25 -4.87 -43.34
C ALA A 11 3.64 -3.39 -43.08
N ASN A 12 2.75 -2.45 -43.37
CA ASN A 12 2.98 -1.01 -43.17
C ASN A 12 2.75 -0.54 -41.69
N SER A 13 1.96 -1.24 -40.89
CA SER A 13 1.80 -0.88 -39.45
C SER A 13 2.92 -1.45 -38.59
N THR A 14 3.57 -2.53 -39.02
CA THR A 14 4.58 -3.25 -38.25
C THR A 14 5.98 -2.59 -38.37
N SER A 15 6.28 -1.91 -39.48
CA SER A 15 7.61 -1.32 -39.68
C SER A 15 7.88 -0.07 -38.84
N ALA A 16 6.84 0.66 -38.41
CA ALA A 16 6.99 1.82 -37.52
C ALA A 16 7.21 1.43 -36.04
N VAL A 17 6.91 0.19 -35.65
CA VAL A 17 7.00 -0.30 -34.27
C VAL A 17 8.35 -0.98 -33.99
N LEU A 18 9.06 -1.41 -35.03
CA LEU A 18 10.33 -2.14 -34.93
C LEU A 18 11.58 -1.26 -35.09
N THR A 19 11.41 0.04 -35.28
CA THR A 19 12.57 0.94 -35.24
C THR A 19 13.12 1.00 -33.82
N PHE A 20 14.32 0.47 -33.69
CA PHE A 20 15.16 0.62 -32.51
C PHE A 20 15.14 2.08 -32.03
N PRO A 21 15.05 2.37 -30.71
CA PRO A 21 15.31 3.73 -30.28
C PRO A 21 16.62 4.18 -30.84
N HIS A 22 16.63 5.33 -31.52
CA HIS A 22 17.77 5.81 -32.26
C HIS A 22 19.02 5.75 -31.38
N ARG A 23 20.11 5.16 -31.89
CA ARG A 23 21.42 5.12 -31.22
C ARG A 23 21.89 6.50 -30.76
N ARG A 24 21.36 7.55 -31.39
CA ARG A 24 21.63 8.95 -31.05
C ARG A 24 21.17 9.35 -29.67
N TYR A 25 20.04 8.81 -29.19
CA TYR A 25 19.39 9.20 -27.92
C TYR A 25 19.49 8.14 -26.84
N CYS A 26 19.93 6.95 -27.14
CA CYS A 26 20.07 5.85 -26.17
C CYS A 26 21.54 5.57 -25.90
N ALA A 27 21.87 5.48 -24.59
CA ALA A 27 23.25 5.26 -24.15
C ALA A 27 23.76 3.84 -24.47
N HIS A 28 22.88 2.87 -24.63
CA HIS A 28 23.25 1.48 -24.90
C HIS A 28 22.17 0.73 -25.71
N VAL A 29 22.53 -0.44 -26.20
CA VAL A 29 21.63 -1.37 -26.89
C VAL A 29 20.72 -2.04 -25.83
N PRO A 30 19.39 -2.15 -26.06
CA PRO A 30 18.51 -2.86 -25.15
C PRO A 30 18.93 -4.32 -24.95
N THR A 31 18.82 -4.81 -23.72
CA THR A 31 18.91 -6.24 -23.43
C THR A 31 17.73 -6.99 -24.09
N PRO A 32 17.81 -8.32 -24.27
CA PRO A 32 16.69 -9.08 -24.87
C PRO A 32 15.35 -8.84 -24.15
N LYS A 33 15.37 -8.67 -22.82
CA LYS A 33 14.15 -8.42 -22.05
C LYS A 33 13.64 -6.99 -22.24
N GLN A 34 14.52 -6.01 -22.27
CA GLN A 34 14.16 -4.63 -22.60
C GLN A 34 13.61 -4.55 -24.04
N LEU A 35 14.21 -5.26 -24.99
CA LEU A 35 13.70 -5.33 -26.35
C LEU A 35 12.29 -5.91 -26.40
N ALA A 36 12.01 -7.02 -25.69
CA ALA A 36 10.68 -7.59 -25.60
C ALA A 36 9.64 -6.59 -25.07
N PHE A 37 10.01 -5.77 -24.07
CA PHE A 37 9.17 -4.69 -23.56
C PHE A 37 8.90 -3.62 -24.62
N LEU A 38 9.92 -3.19 -25.36
CA LEU A 38 9.85 -2.13 -26.36
C LEU A 38 8.99 -2.50 -27.57
N VAL A 39 9.08 -3.75 -28.02
CA VAL A 39 8.37 -4.22 -29.23
C VAL A 39 6.98 -4.79 -28.92
N CYS A 40 6.61 -4.94 -27.66
CA CYS A 40 5.31 -5.49 -27.29
C CYS A 40 4.16 -4.64 -27.86
N PRO A 41 3.26 -5.23 -28.69
CA PRO A 41 2.23 -4.46 -29.38
C PRO A 41 1.04 -4.09 -28.49
N ARG A 42 0.99 -4.61 -27.24
CA ARG A 42 -0.12 -4.33 -26.32
C ARG A 42 -0.09 -2.86 -25.88
N THR A 43 -1.27 -2.28 -25.71
CA THR A 43 -1.39 -0.90 -25.24
C THR A 43 -0.80 -0.75 -23.84
N GLU A 44 -1.07 -1.69 -22.95
CA GLU A 44 -0.67 -1.67 -21.55
C GLU A 44 0.37 -2.78 -21.28
N VAL A 45 1.58 -2.39 -20.86
CA VAL A 45 2.65 -3.36 -20.52
C VAL A 45 3.29 -2.99 -19.20
N PHE A 46 3.36 -3.97 -18.32
CA PHE A 46 4.04 -3.88 -17.03
C PHE A 46 5.31 -4.74 -17.03
N PHE A 47 6.46 -4.09 -16.82
CA PHE A 47 7.76 -4.76 -16.65
C PHE A 47 8.06 -4.83 -15.16
N GLY A 48 7.64 -5.91 -14.52
CA GLY A 48 7.64 -6.06 -13.07
C GLY A 48 8.45 -7.23 -12.56
N GLY A 49 9.00 -7.12 -11.35
CA GLY A 49 9.75 -8.20 -10.68
C GLY A 49 11.03 -7.73 -10.03
N ALA A 50 12.09 -8.54 -10.11
CA ALA A 50 13.37 -8.31 -9.43
C ALA A 50 13.96 -6.91 -9.68
N ALA A 51 14.79 -6.42 -8.76
CA ALA A 51 15.56 -5.20 -8.95
C ALA A 51 16.79 -5.47 -9.86
N GLY A 52 17.26 -4.45 -10.55
CA GLY A 52 18.46 -4.51 -11.38
C GLY A 52 18.34 -4.88 -12.87
N PRO A 53 17.21 -5.39 -13.41
CA PRO A 53 17.12 -5.78 -14.83
C PRO A 53 17.03 -4.62 -15.83
N GLY A 54 17.18 -3.36 -15.39
CA GLY A 54 17.13 -2.19 -16.27
C GLY A 54 15.74 -1.72 -16.66
N LYS A 55 14.75 -1.91 -15.77
CA LYS A 55 13.33 -1.53 -15.98
C LYS A 55 13.15 -0.03 -16.28
N THR A 56 13.75 0.83 -15.45
CA THR A 56 13.71 2.30 -15.62
C THR A 56 14.29 2.74 -16.96
N GLU A 57 15.38 2.08 -17.41
CA GLU A 57 15.96 2.35 -18.73
C GLU A 57 15.04 1.92 -19.85
N ALA A 58 14.37 0.77 -19.73
CA ALA A 58 13.39 0.33 -20.71
C ALA A 58 12.23 1.32 -20.86
N LEU A 59 11.76 1.93 -19.76
CA LEU A 59 10.74 3.00 -19.81
C LEU A 59 11.25 4.22 -20.58
N LEU A 60 12.48 4.68 -20.29
CA LEU A 60 13.08 5.80 -21.00
C LEU A 60 13.29 5.48 -22.49
N MET A 61 13.81 4.30 -22.81
CA MET A 61 13.95 3.84 -24.21
C MET A 61 12.61 3.82 -24.93
N GLY A 62 11.55 3.36 -24.25
CA GLY A 62 10.19 3.35 -24.80
C GLY A 62 9.67 4.75 -25.14
N ALA A 63 9.92 5.73 -24.29
CA ALA A 63 9.57 7.13 -24.55
C ALA A 63 10.37 7.72 -25.71
N LEU A 64 11.63 7.29 -25.87
CA LEU A 64 12.52 7.76 -26.93
C LEU A 64 12.25 7.14 -28.32
N GLN A 65 11.46 6.05 -28.43
CA GLN A 65 11.24 5.33 -29.68
C GLN A 65 10.67 6.19 -30.82
N LEU A 66 9.87 7.18 -30.48
CA LEU A 66 9.10 7.95 -31.47
C LEU A 66 9.39 9.46 -31.42
N VAL A 67 10.51 9.87 -30.80
CA VAL A 67 10.89 11.29 -30.70
C VAL A 67 11.22 11.96 -32.03
N GLU A 68 11.35 11.22 -33.11
CA GLU A 68 11.49 11.79 -34.48
C GLU A 68 10.14 12.04 -35.15
N ARG A 69 9.04 11.58 -34.56
CA ARG A 69 7.69 11.85 -35.07
C ARG A 69 7.23 13.23 -34.64
N PRO A 70 6.83 14.09 -35.60
CA PRO A 70 6.30 15.41 -35.24
C PRO A 70 5.12 15.33 -34.24
N ARG A 71 5.08 16.25 -33.29
CA ARG A 71 4.00 16.33 -32.30
C ARG A 71 3.83 15.08 -31.40
N TYR A 72 4.80 14.17 -31.37
CA TYR A 72 4.81 13.10 -30.39
C TYR A 72 5.06 13.66 -29.00
N SER A 73 4.29 13.22 -28.02
CA SER A 73 4.42 13.64 -26.62
C SER A 73 4.43 12.42 -25.71
N ALA A 74 5.44 12.35 -24.84
CA ALA A 74 5.59 11.32 -23.82
C ALA A 74 5.59 11.95 -22.43
N LEU A 75 4.99 11.24 -21.46
CA LEU A 75 4.99 11.57 -20.04
C LEU A 75 5.66 10.45 -19.26
N LEU A 76 6.65 10.77 -18.42
CA LEU A 76 7.32 9.84 -17.53
C LEU A 76 7.11 10.28 -16.08
N LEU A 77 6.61 9.37 -15.25
CA LEU A 77 6.13 9.67 -13.90
C LEU A 77 6.90 8.92 -12.83
N ARG A 78 7.17 9.60 -11.73
CA ARG A 78 7.48 9.05 -10.41
C ARG A 78 6.51 9.57 -9.35
N ARG A 79 6.38 8.86 -8.23
CA ARG A 79 5.40 9.20 -7.20
C ARG A 79 5.62 10.60 -6.64
N THR A 80 6.86 11.00 -6.32
CA THR A 80 7.17 12.32 -5.75
C THR A 80 8.24 13.05 -6.55
N PHE A 81 8.21 14.38 -6.51
CA PHE A 81 9.25 15.20 -7.11
C PHE A 81 10.63 14.89 -6.52
N ARG A 82 10.72 14.63 -5.23
CA ARG A 82 11.95 14.22 -4.57
C ARG A 82 12.54 12.94 -5.18
N GLN A 83 11.69 11.93 -5.42
CA GLN A 83 12.11 10.68 -6.07
C GLN A 83 12.51 10.89 -7.54
N LEU A 84 11.78 11.77 -8.24
CA LEU A 84 12.07 12.12 -9.63
C LEU A 84 13.44 12.80 -9.77
N ASN A 85 13.86 13.58 -8.77
CA ASN A 85 15.11 14.33 -8.76
C ASN A 85 16.30 13.61 -8.09
N GLN A 86 16.12 12.36 -7.62
CA GLN A 86 17.22 11.56 -7.07
C GLN A 86 18.25 11.19 -8.15
N SER A 87 19.51 11.00 -7.71
CA SER A 87 20.56 10.45 -8.58
C SER A 87 20.12 9.10 -9.16
N ASN A 88 20.40 8.86 -10.43
CA ASN A 88 19.96 7.68 -11.19
C ASN A 88 18.43 7.50 -11.35
N SER A 89 17.61 8.51 -11.01
CA SER A 89 16.20 8.52 -11.37
C SER A 89 16.02 8.58 -12.89
N ILE A 90 14.81 8.27 -13.37
CA ILE A 90 14.50 8.30 -14.79
C ILE A 90 14.79 9.68 -15.43
N MET A 91 14.50 10.77 -14.74
CA MET A 91 14.76 12.14 -15.21
C MET A 91 16.26 12.42 -15.29
N ASN A 92 17.04 12.13 -14.23
CA ASN A 92 18.47 12.37 -14.23
C ASN A 92 19.21 11.47 -15.22
N ARG A 93 18.74 10.25 -15.42
CA ARG A 93 19.25 9.35 -16.45
C ARG A 93 18.99 9.88 -17.86
N ALA A 94 17.81 10.43 -18.13
CA ALA A 94 17.51 11.09 -19.39
C ALA A 94 18.43 12.29 -19.62
N ARG A 95 18.67 13.11 -18.59
CA ARG A 95 19.62 14.24 -18.69
C ARG A 95 21.03 13.79 -19.04
N GLN A 96 21.49 12.68 -18.48
CA GLN A 96 22.80 12.11 -18.82
C GLN A 96 22.84 11.58 -20.27
N TRP A 97 21.81 10.86 -20.71
CA TRP A 97 21.77 10.29 -22.08
C TRP A 97 21.69 11.36 -23.16
N LEU A 98 20.97 12.43 -22.90
CA LEU A 98 20.66 13.48 -23.85
C LEU A 98 21.61 14.69 -23.77
N ALA A 99 22.57 14.72 -22.84
CA ALA A 99 23.46 15.86 -22.59
C ALA A 99 24.24 16.32 -23.80
N ASN A 100 24.66 15.38 -24.68
CA ASN A 100 25.46 15.67 -25.87
C ASN A 100 24.67 15.43 -27.18
N THR A 101 23.36 15.60 -27.14
CA THR A 101 22.46 15.46 -28.28
C THR A 101 21.86 16.82 -28.64
N ASP A 102 21.02 16.82 -29.67
CA ASP A 102 20.27 18.01 -30.09
C ASP A 102 18.94 18.18 -29.38
N ALA A 103 18.63 17.35 -28.38
CA ALA A 103 17.48 17.52 -27.51
C ALA A 103 17.69 18.68 -26.52
N VAL A 104 16.73 19.60 -26.46
CA VAL A 104 16.81 20.80 -25.62
C VAL A 104 16.03 20.58 -24.34
N TRP A 105 16.69 20.77 -23.19
CA TRP A 105 16.10 20.69 -21.87
C TRP A 105 15.47 22.02 -21.44
N ASN A 106 14.23 21.97 -20.96
CA ASN A 106 13.54 23.07 -20.29
C ASN A 106 13.41 22.74 -18.79
N GLU A 107 14.13 23.47 -17.94
CA GLU A 107 14.18 23.21 -16.50
C GLU A 107 12.84 23.54 -15.78
N PRO A 108 12.14 24.67 -16.05
CA PRO A 108 10.82 24.93 -15.47
C PRO A 108 9.79 23.85 -15.76
N ASP A 109 9.69 23.43 -17.01
CA ASP A 109 8.69 22.45 -17.49
C ASP A 109 9.10 20.99 -17.23
N LYS A 110 10.34 20.73 -16.78
CA LYS A 110 10.93 19.39 -16.70
C LYS A 110 10.73 18.59 -17.98
N ARG A 111 11.06 19.18 -19.11
CA ARG A 111 10.73 18.68 -20.44
C ARG A 111 11.91 18.75 -21.41
N PHE A 112 12.14 17.67 -22.15
CA PHE A 112 12.96 17.69 -23.34
C PHE A 112 12.11 17.99 -24.57
N THR A 113 12.64 18.83 -25.47
CA THR A 113 12.10 19.06 -26.81
C THR A 113 13.13 18.62 -27.84
N PHE A 114 12.69 17.84 -28.82
CA PHE A 114 13.51 17.31 -29.92
C PHE A 114 13.36 18.14 -31.18
N PRO A 115 14.29 18.07 -32.15
CA PRO A 115 14.20 18.82 -33.41
C PRO A 115 12.93 18.58 -34.21
N SER A 116 12.31 17.41 -34.08
CA SER A 116 11.01 17.07 -34.68
C SER A 116 9.82 17.84 -34.08
N GLY A 117 10.01 18.53 -32.95
CA GLY A 117 8.96 19.09 -32.12
C GLY A 117 8.35 18.10 -31.14
N ALA A 118 8.84 16.85 -31.09
CA ALA A 118 8.43 15.88 -30.08
C ALA A 118 8.90 16.30 -28.69
N THR A 119 8.18 15.85 -27.65
CA THR A 119 8.48 16.19 -26.25
C THR A 119 8.48 14.98 -25.34
N ILE A 120 9.33 14.99 -24.32
CA ILE A 120 9.28 14.08 -23.17
C ILE A 120 9.21 14.93 -21.90
N THR A 121 8.10 14.83 -21.19
CA THR A 121 7.84 15.53 -19.92
C THR A 121 8.03 14.58 -18.76
N PHE A 122 8.66 15.08 -17.68
CA PHE A 122 8.83 14.35 -16.43
C PHE A 122 7.93 14.96 -15.36
N GLY A 123 7.12 14.13 -14.70
CA GLY A 123 6.14 14.57 -13.73
C GLY A 123 6.05 13.69 -12.50
N ASN A 124 5.26 14.13 -11.55
CA ASN A 124 4.97 13.41 -10.31
C ASN A 124 3.48 13.54 -9.93
N LEU A 125 3.04 12.65 -9.04
CA LEU A 125 1.68 12.60 -8.49
C LEU A 125 1.79 12.37 -6.97
N ASP A 126 2.11 13.43 -6.20
CA ASP A 126 2.30 13.35 -4.74
C ASP A 126 0.99 13.11 -4.00
N SER A 127 -0.09 13.71 -4.50
CA SER A 127 -1.46 13.54 -4.00
C SER A 127 -2.37 12.86 -5.02
N GLU A 128 -3.57 12.44 -4.60
CA GLU A 128 -4.55 11.86 -5.50
C GLU A 128 -5.09 12.87 -6.53
N ASP A 129 -5.09 14.15 -6.17
CA ASP A 129 -5.62 15.22 -7.03
C ASP A 129 -4.59 15.75 -8.03
N ASP A 130 -3.32 15.38 -7.89
CA ASP A 130 -2.27 15.80 -8.82
C ASP A 130 -2.50 15.27 -10.26
N VAL A 131 -3.39 14.31 -10.44
CA VAL A 131 -3.79 13.83 -11.77
C VAL A 131 -4.42 14.94 -12.61
N TYR A 132 -5.09 15.92 -11.97
CA TYR A 132 -5.77 17.02 -12.66
C TYR A 132 -4.82 18.03 -13.29
N GLN A 133 -3.54 18.09 -12.89
CA GLN A 133 -2.54 18.93 -13.55
C GLN A 133 -2.31 18.54 -15.02
N TYR A 134 -2.70 17.31 -15.39
CA TYR A 134 -2.62 16.81 -16.77
C TYR A 134 -3.93 16.95 -17.54
N ASP A 135 -4.94 17.59 -16.98
CA ASP A 135 -6.17 17.89 -17.68
C ASP A 135 -5.86 18.74 -18.93
N SER A 136 -6.58 18.47 -20.00
CA SER A 136 -6.34 19.06 -21.31
C SER A 136 -5.03 18.63 -22.00
N SER A 137 -4.17 17.85 -21.36
CA SER A 137 -2.96 17.30 -22.00
C SER A 137 -3.27 16.06 -22.85
N GLU A 138 -2.36 15.79 -23.79
CA GLU A 138 -2.43 14.65 -24.69
C GLU A 138 -1.06 14.01 -24.81
N PHE A 139 -0.99 12.70 -24.55
CA PHE A 139 0.23 11.92 -24.63
C PHE A 139 0.00 10.66 -25.45
N GLN A 140 0.99 10.25 -26.24
CA GLN A 140 0.97 8.99 -26.96
C GLN A 140 1.74 7.90 -26.22
N TYR A 141 2.56 8.30 -25.25
CA TYR A 141 3.28 7.41 -24.35
C TYR A 141 3.16 7.93 -22.91
N ILE A 142 2.72 7.09 -21.99
CA ILE A 142 2.75 7.39 -20.56
C ILE A 142 3.51 6.28 -19.86
N GLY A 143 4.57 6.64 -19.12
CA GLY A 143 5.45 5.71 -18.41
C GLY A 143 5.42 5.95 -16.90
N PHE A 144 5.05 4.93 -16.12
CA PHE A 144 5.10 4.94 -14.67
C PHE A 144 6.35 4.19 -14.18
N ASP A 145 7.29 4.90 -13.59
CA ASP A 145 8.44 4.30 -12.91
C ASP A 145 8.13 4.11 -11.43
N GLU A 146 8.32 2.90 -10.91
CA GLU A 146 7.88 2.44 -9.60
C GLU A 146 6.35 2.46 -9.43
N LEU A 147 5.64 1.75 -10.32
CA LEU A 147 4.17 1.71 -10.39
C LEU A 147 3.50 1.37 -9.06
N THR A 148 4.08 0.45 -8.28
CA THR A 148 3.55 0.07 -6.95
C THR A 148 3.57 1.20 -5.92
N SER A 149 4.14 2.36 -6.25
CA SER A 149 4.08 3.55 -5.40
C SER A 149 2.86 4.43 -5.66
N PHE A 150 2.09 4.16 -6.72
CA PHE A 150 0.90 4.91 -7.11
C PHE A 150 -0.38 4.18 -6.70
N SER A 151 -1.47 4.92 -6.55
CA SER A 151 -2.79 4.32 -6.42
C SER A 151 -3.35 3.86 -7.77
N GLU A 152 -4.31 2.94 -7.76
CA GLU A 152 -5.00 2.50 -8.98
C GLU A 152 -5.77 3.66 -9.63
N ARG A 153 -6.34 4.58 -8.84
CA ARG A 153 -7.02 5.79 -9.32
C ARG A 153 -6.07 6.68 -10.12
N GLN A 154 -4.87 6.95 -9.61
CA GLN A 154 -3.85 7.75 -10.30
C GLN A 154 -3.46 7.12 -11.64
N TYR A 155 -3.26 5.81 -11.65
CA TYR A 155 -2.89 5.08 -12.86
C TYR A 155 -4.02 5.07 -13.89
N THR A 156 -5.24 4.73 -13.49
CA THR A 156 -6.40 4.61 -14.39
C THR A 156 -6.86 5.95 -14.92
N TYR A 157 -6.78 7.02 -14.13
CA TYR A 157 -7.12 8.37 -14.58
C TYR A 157 -6.33 8.78 -15.83
N LEU A 158 -5.03 8.49 -15.85
CA LEU A 158 -4.15 8.92 -16.96
C LEU A 158 -4.39 8.16 -18.26
N PHE A 159 -5.17 7.09 -18.29
CA PHE A 159 -5.64 6.51 -19.56
C PHE A 159 -6.48 7.51 -20.36
N SER A 160 -7.22 8.40 -19.70
CA SER A 160 -7.97 9.46 -20.37
C SER A 160 -7.09 10.48 -21.09
N ARG A 161 -5.82 10.54 -20.73
CA ARG A 161 -4.79 11.42 -21.34
C ARG A 161 -3.99 10.69 -22.44
N LEU A 162 -4.11 9.37 -22.52
CA LEU A 162 -3.47 8.54 -23.54
C LEU A 162 -4.28 8.56 -24.83
N ARG A 163 -4.06 9.57 -25.66
CA ARG A 163 -4.85 9.82 -26.87
C ARG A 163 -4.02 10.52 -27.94
N THR A 164 -4.54 10.60 -29.16
CA THR A 164 -4.03 11.44 -30.25
C THR A 164 -5.21 12.07 -30.98
N THR A 165 -5.14 13.38 -31.17
CA THR A 165 -6.14 14.16 -31.94
C THR A 165 -5.56 14.63 -33.27
N ASN A 166 -4.31 14.30 -33.55
CA ASN A 166 -3.65 14.66 -34.82
C ASN A 166 -3.57 13.45 -35.78
N ASP A 167 -3.38 13.71 -37.04
CA ASP A 167 -3.29 12.69 -38.12
C ASP A 167 -1.97 11.89 -38.07
N ASN A 168 -1.22 11.95 -36.98
CA ASN A 168 0.01 11.21 -36.80
C ASN A 168 -0.25 9.80 -36.26
N PRO A 169 -0.16 8.74 -37.06
CA PRO A 169 -0.47 7.38 -36.65
C PRO A 169 0.65 6.80 -35.78
N VAL A 170 0.67 7.18 -34.50
CA VAL A 170 1.58 6.60 -33.51
C VAL A 170 0.81 5.69 -32.55
N PRO A 171 1.36 4.53 -32.16
CA PRO A 171 0.70 3.65 -31.20
C PRO A 171 0.61 4.31 -29.83
N LEU A 172 -0.58 4.21 -29.22
CA LEU A 172 -0.80 4.65 -27.86
C LEU A 172 -0.27 3.60 -26.88
N ARG A 173 0.57 4.01 -25.93
CA ARG A 173 1.27 3.11 -25.04
C ARG A 173 1.23 3.56 -23.61
N MET A 174 0.62 2.76 -22.74
CA MET A 174 0.76 2.82 -21.31
C MET A 174 1.86 1.83 -20.89
N ARG A 175 2.91 2.30 -20.29
CA ARG A 175 4.07 1.50 -19.89
C ARG A 175 4.35 1.71 -18.42
N SER A 176 4.70 0.63 -17.72
CA SER A 176 4.99 0.73 -16.30
C SER A 176 6.10 -0.23 -15.89
N ALA A 177 6.80 0.13 -14.83
CA ALA A 177 7.85 -0.67 -14.25
C ALA A 177 7.82 -0.58 -12.73
N SER A 178 8.01 -1.70 -12.04
CA SER A 178 8.16 -1.73 -10.57
C SER A 178 8.76 -3.03 -10.07
N ASN A 179 9.12 -3.01 -8.80
CA ASN A 179 9.33 -4.20 -8.00
C ASN A 179 8.04 -4.55 -7.24
N PRO A 180 7.90 -5.80 -6.72
CA PRO A 180 6.88 -6.12 -5.72
C PRO A 180 7.05 -5.30 -4.45
N GLY A 181 5.98 -5.12 -3.69
CA GLY A 181 5.94 -4.31 -2.47
C GLY A 181 5.46 -2.88 -2.73
N ASN A 182 5.52 -2.01 -1.72
CA ASN A 182 4.87 -0.72 -1.62
C ASN A 182 3.33 -0.82 -1.58
N ARG A 183 2.68 0.31 -1.30
CA ARG A 183 1.22 0.42 -1.11
C ARG A 183 0.38 -0.09 -2.29
N GLY A 184 0.85 0.04 -3.51
CA GLY A 184 0.12 -0.38 -4.71
C GLY A 184 0.36 -1.82 -5.14
N HIS A 185 0.98 -2.65 -4.31
CA HIS A 185 1.30 -4.03 -4.65
C HIS A 185 0.09 -4.84 -5.11
N ASP A 186 -0.98 -4.81 -4.32
CA ASP A 186 -2.15 -5.67 -4.51
C ASP A 186 -2.95 -5.31 -5.76
N TRP A 187 -3.21 -4.02 -6.00
CA TRP A 187 -3.92 -3.61 -7.20
C TRP A 187 -3.10 -3.88 -8.48
N VAL A 188 -1.76 -3.71 -8.43
CA VAL A 188 -0.88 -4.03 -9.58
C VAL A 188 -0.89 -5.53 -9.85
N LYS A 189 -0.77 -6.35 -8.80
CA LYS A 189 -0.84 -7.82 -8.90
C LYS A 189 -2.17 -8.27 -9.51
N ALA A 190 -3.29 -7.72 -9.03
CA ALA A 190 -4.62 -8.02 -9.52
C ALA A 190 -4.82 -7.55 -10.96
N ARG A 191 -4.45 -6.30 -11.28
CA ARG A 191 -4.61 -5.72 -12.63
C ARG A 191 -3.86 -6.49 -13.69
N PHE A 192 -2.63 -6.90 -13.40
CA PHE A 192 -1.79 -7.64 -14.35
C PHE A 192 -1.90 -9.16 -14.20
N LEU A 193 -2.84 -9.65 -13.39
CA LEU A 193 -3.15 -11.08 -13.15
C LEU A 193 -1.89 -11.90 -12.83
N ILE A 194 -1.00 -11.33 -12.04
CA ILE A 194 0.28 -11.95 -11.70
C ILE A 194 0.02 -13.19 -10.83
N GLY A 195 0.60 -14.34 -11.24
CA GLY A 195 0.38 -15.61 -10.56
C GLY A 195 -0.88 -16.38 -10.99
N GLN A 196 -1.70 -15.82 -11.91
CA GLN A 196 -2.87 -16.53 -12.42
C GLN A 196 -2.51 -17.60 -13.46
N PRO A 197 -3.31 -18.68 -13.57
CA PRO A 197 -3.09 -19.74 -14.54
C PRO A 197 -3.14 -19.22 -16.00
N PRO A 198 -2.42 -19.88 -16.94
CA PRO A 198 -2.38 -19.49 -18.35
C PRO A 198 -3.74 -19.34 -19.02
N GLU A 199 -4.73 -20.15 -18.60
CA GLU A 199 -6.10 -20.14 -19.15
C GLU A 199 -6.81 -18.82 -18.84
N VAL A 200 -6.60 -18.26 -17.64
CA VAL A 200 -7.14 -16.95 -17.22
C VAL A 200 -6.44 -15.85 -18.02
N LEU A 201 -5.13 -15.93 -18.17
CA LEU A 201 -4.33 -14.97 -18.91
C LEU A 201 -4.74 -14.87 -20.39
N GLN A 202 -5.05 -16.01 -21.04
CA GLN A 202 -5.48 -16.01 -22.44
C GLN A 202 -6.82 -15.31 -22.69
N ARG A 203 -7.74 -15.39 -21.73
CA ARG A 203 -9.07 -14.75 -21.84
C ARG A 203 -9.01 -13.24 -21.60
N GLU A 204 -8.22 -12.82 -20.65
CA GLU A 204 -8.23 -11.43 -20.12
C GLU A 204 -7.20 -10.51 -20.80
N PHE A 205 -6.12 -11.06 -21.40
CA PHE A 205 -5.01 -10.29 -21.96
C PHE A 205 -5.15 -9.94 -23.44
N SER A 206 -6.24 -9.31 -23.86
CA SER A 206 -6.30 -8.71 -25.21
C SER A 206 -5.50 -7.40 -25.31
N THR A 207 -5.44 -6.60 -24.26
CA THR A 207 -4.84 -5.26 -24.26
C THR A 207 -3.66 -5.09 -23.31
N ARG A 208 -3.52 -5.96 -22.29
CA ARG A 208 -2.51 -5.89 -21.23
C ARG A 208 -1.48 -7.00 -21.34
N PHE A 209 -0.27 -6.77 -20.79
CA PHE A 209 0.78 -7.78 -20.72
C PHE A 209 1.69 -7.56 -19.51
N PHE A 210 1.95 -8.61 -18.74
CA PHE A 210 2.96 -8.65 -17.69
C PHE A 210 4.25 -9.27 -18.22
N LEU A 211 5.36 -8.53 -18.16
CA LEU A 211 6.69 -9.01 -18.49
C LEU A 211 7.49 -9.21 -17.19
N PRO A 212 7.73 -10.45 -16.77
CA PRO A 212 8.49 -10.70 -15.54
C PRO A 212 9.96 -10.32 -15.70
N ALA A 213 10.49 -9.62 -14.68
CA ALA A 213 11.88 -9.15 -14.61
C ALA A 213 12.68 -10.00 -13.61
N ARG A 214 13.85 -10.46 -14.01
CA ARG A 214 14.81 -11.20 -13.18
C ARG A 214 16.17 -10.52 -13.19
N ILE A 215 16.95 -10.68 -12.14
CA ILE A 215 18.33 -10.13 -12.09
C ILE A 215 19.18 -10.65 -13.25
N ALA A 216 19.00 -11.92 -13.62
CA ALA A 216 19.73 -12.56 -14.72
C ALA A 216 19.43 -11.92 -16.11
N ASP A 217 18.37 -11.12 -16.24
CA ASP A 217 18.03 -10.43 -17.49
C ASP A 217 18.98 -9.24 -17.79
N ASN A 218 19.82 -8.84 -16.83
CA ASN A 218 20.80 -7.77 -17.00
C ASN A 218 22.22 -8.33 -16.95
N PRO A 219 22.91 -8.41 -18.12
CA PRO A 219 24.27 -8.91 -18.18
C PRO A 219 25.33 -7.94 -17.61
N HIS A 220 24.95 -6.69 -17.34
CA HIS A 220 25.87 -5.64 -16.89
C HIS A 220 25.93 -5.49 -15.37
N ILE A 221 25.07 -6.19 -14.61
CA ILE A 221 25.07 -6.12 -13.16
C ILE A 221 26.16 -7.00 -12.57
N ARG A 222 26.94 -6.48 -11.64
CA ARG A 222 27.87 -7.28 -10.83
C ARG A 222 27.07 -8.06 -9.80
N ARG A 223 26.66 -9.26 -10.21
CA ARG A 223 25.68 -10.07 -9.47
C ARG A 223 26.10 -10.31 -8.03
N ASP A 224 27.35 -10.68 -7.78
CA ASP A 224 27.83 -11.05 -6.44
C ASP A 224 27.85 -9.86 -5.48
N GLU A 225 28.32 -8.69 -5.95
CA GLU A 225 28.31 -7.45 -5.15
C GLU A 225 26.87 -7.02 -4.86
N TYR A 226 25.98 -7.15 -5.84
CA TYR A 226 24.58 -6.81 -5.68
C TYR A 226 23.85 -7.75 -4.73
N LEU A 227 24.09 -9.06 -4.81
CA LEU A 227 23.56 -10.06 -3.87
C LEU A 227 24.03 -9.79 -2.44
N ALA A 228 25.31 -9.45 -2.27
CA ALA A 228 25.86 -9.09 -0.97
C ALA A 228 25.19 -7.82 -0.38
N SER A 229 24.90 -6.82 -1.21
CA SER A 229 24.18 -5.61 -0.75
C SER A 229 22.75 -5.90 -0.28
N LEU A 230 22.06 -6.83 -0.94
CA LEU A 230 20.71 -7.23 -0.58
C LEU A 230 20.66 -8.20 0.62
N ALA A 231 21.77 -8.82 1.00
CA ALA A 231 21.84 -9.72 2.16
C ALA A 231 21.52 -9.02 3.49
N ASN A 232 21.70 -7.70 3.55
CA ASN A 232 21.39 -6.88 4.74
C ASN A 232 19.90 -6.54 4.87
N LEU A 233 19.07 -6.88 3.89
CA LEU A 233 17.64 -6.65 3.94
C LEU A 233 16.94 -7.80 4.68
N ASP A 234 15.74 -7.49 5.24
CA ASP A 234 14.86 -8.52 5.77
C ASP A 234 14.51 -9.57 4.69
N ALA A 235 14.09 -10.76 5.12
CA ALA A 235 13.90 -11.90 4.23
C ALA A 235 12.82 -11.63 3.16
N VAL A 236 11.76 -10.89 3.51
CA VAL A 236 10.66 -10.58 2.60
C VAL A 236 11.13 -9.60 1.54
N ARG A 237 11.71 -8.47 1.95
CA ARG A 237 12.21 -7.46 1.01
C ARG A 237 13.29 -8.03 0.09
N ARG A 238 14.14 -8.90 0.64
CA ARG A 238 15.15 -9.61 -0.15
C ARG A 238 14.51 -10.49 -1.23
N ARG A 239 13.49 -11.30 -0.92
CA ARG A 239 12.77 -12.12 -1.92
C ARG A 239 12.08 -11.26 -2.97
N GLN A 240 11.42 -10.18 -2.56
CA GLN A 240 10.79 -9.23 -3.49
C GLN A 240 11.81 -8.66 -4.48
N LEU A 241 12.99 -8.25 -4.02
CA LEU A 241 13.99 -7.60 -4.86
C LEU A 241 14.86 -8.58 -5.65
N LEU A 242 15.17 -9.77 -5.10
CA LEU A 242 15.98 -10.80 -5.77
C LEU A 242 15.18 -11.62 -6.77
N GLU A 243 14.04 -12.15 -6.30
CA GLU A 243 13.27 -13.13 -7.05
C GLU A 243 12.13 -12.46 -7.83
N GLY A 244 11.79 -11.22 -7.46
CA GLY A 244 10.62 -10.54 -8.00
C GLY A 244 9.32 -11.22 -7.56
N ASP A 245 9.32 -11.76 -6.35
CA ASP A 245 8.22 -12.55 -5.80
C ASP A 245 7.05 -11.65 -5.41
N TRP A 246 5.91 -11.86 -6.07
CA TRP A 246 4.65 -11.13 -5.86
C TRP A 246 3.73 -11.82 -4.84
N ASP A 247 4.10 -12.98 -4.34
CA ASP A 247 3.32 -13.71 -3.34
C ASP A 247 3.84 -13.46 -1.92
N VAL A 248 5.05 -12.88 -1.82
CA VAL A 248 5.64 -12.52 -0.53
C VAL A 248 5.32 -11.08 -0.20
N MET A 249 4.44 -10.91 0.76
CA MET A 249 4.17 -9.61 1.38
C MET A 249 5.02 -9.46 2.64
N PRO A 250 5.46 -8.24 3.01
CA PRO A 250 5.87 -7.99 4.37
C PRO A 250 4.67 -8.34 5.25
N SER A 251 4.78 -9.41 6.05
CA SER A 251 3.86 -9.53 7.18
C SER A 251 4.15 -8.31 8.05
N GLY A 252 3.18 -7.43 8.16
CA GLY A 252 3.21 -6.47 9.25
C GLY A 252 3.45 -7.30 10.51
N ASN A 253 4.48 -7.01 11.30
CA ASN A 253 4.79 -7.80 12.49
C ASN A 253 3.70 -7.68 13.58
N LEU A 254 2.60 -7.01 13.27
CA LEU A 254 1.57 -6.69 14.24
C LEU A 254 0.53 -7.81 14.40
N PHE A 255 0.07 -8.41 13.31
CA PHE A 255 -0.89 -9.50 13.34
C PHE A 255 -0.47 -10.64 12.39
N ARG A 256 -0.94 -11.87 12.70
CA ARG A 256 -0.74 -13.05 11.84
C ARG A 256 -2.07 -13.78 11.68
N ARG A 257 -2.34 -14.25 10.48
CA ARG A 257 -3.56 -14.99 10.12
C ARG A 257 -3.86 -16.15 11.06
N GLU A 258 -2.83 -16.91 11.44
CA GLU A 258 -2.96 -18.08 12.31
C GLU A 258 -3.40 -17.74 13.76
N TRP A 259 -3.39 -16.46 14.16
CA TRP A 259 -3.87 -16.05 15.49
C TRP A 259 -5.39 -15.93 15.55
N PHE A 260 -6.08 -15.89 14.40
CA PHE A 260 -7.52 -15.67 14.32
C PHE A 260 -8.25 -16.96 13.98
N ALA A 261 -8.85 -17.59 14.98
CA ALA A 261 -9.78 -18.69 14.76
C ALA A 261 -11.14 -18.15 14.31
N ILE A 262 -11.72 -18.79 13.29
CA ILE A 262 -13.05 -18.44 12.76
C ILE A 262 -14.05 -19.42 13.37
N GLU A 263 -15.07 -18.88 14.04
CA GLU A 263 -16.16 -19.63 14.68
C GLU A 263 -17.49 -19.35 13.96
N GLU A 264 -18.42 -20.29 13.99
CA GLU A 264 -19.71 -20.16 13.28
C GLU A 264 -20.64 -19.19 14.00
N ASP A 265 -20.54 -19.08 15.33
CA ASP A 265 -21.39 -18.22 16.17
C ASP A 265 -20.59 -17.70 17.38
N TRP A 266 -21.19 -16.80 18.15
CA TRP A 266 -20.59 -16.17 19.33
C TRP A 266 -21.56 -16.19 20.52
N PRO A 267 -21.06 -16.25 21.79
CA PRO A 267 -21.90 -16.23 23.00
C PRO A 267 -22.65 -14.89 23.15
N ARG A 268 -23.96 -14.96 23.38
CA ARG A 268 -24.81 -13.75 23.51
C ARG A 268 -24.70 -13.10 24.90
N GLU A 269 -24.18 -13.82 25.89
CA GLU A 269 -23.91 -13.27 27.22
C GLU A 269 -22.57 -12.54 27.22
N VAL A 270 -22.61 -11.24 27.04
CA VAL A 270 -21.42 -10.39 26.92
C VAL A 270 -21.26 -9.43 28.08
N VAL A 271 -20.03 -9.07 28.38
CA VAL A 271 -19.68 -8.00 29.34
C VAL A 271 -19.88 -6.64 28.67
N GLY A 272 -19.60 -6.56 27.38
CA GLY A 272 -19.80 -5.36 26.57
C GLY A 272 -19.81 -5.71 25.08
N ILE A 273 -20.49 -4.88 24.30
CA ILE A 273 -20.53 -4.94 22.84
C ILE A 273 -20.37 -3.52 22.30
N VAL A 274 -19.54 -3.35 21.28
CA VAL A 274 -19.21 -2.05 20.70
C VAL A 274 -19.04 -2.13 19.20
N ARG A 275 -19.58 -1.16 18.48
CA ARG A 275 -19.23 -0.90 17.08
C ARG A 275 -18.40 0.36 17.02
N ALA A 276 -17.11 0.22 16.66
CA ALA A 276 -16.24 1.36 16.45
C ALA A 276 -16.18 1.73 14.97
N TRP A 277 -16.21 3.02 14.70
CA TRP A 277 -16.13 3.58 13.36
C TRP A 277 -14.84 4.34 13.17
N ASP A 278 -14.19 4.08 12.04
CA ASP A 278 -13.14 4.91 11.46
C ASP A 278 -13.66 5.49 10.14
N ASP A 279 -13.71 6.81 10.06
CA ASP A 279 -14.31 7.52 8.93
C ASP A 279 -13.24 8.00 7.97
N ALA A 280 -13.41 7.75 6.66
CA ALA A 280 -12.56 8.31 5.63
C ALA A 280 -12.64 9.85 5.64
N ALA A 281 -11.48 10.50 5.62
CA ALA A 281 -11.38 11.96 5.63
C ALA A 281 -11.82 12.63 4.31
N THR A 282 -11.80 11.87 3.19
CA THR A 282 -12.04 12.42 1.84
C THR A 282 -13.03 11.60 1.03
N GLN A 283 -13.89 12.28 0.26
CA GLN A 283 -14.74 11.63 -0.75
C GLN A 283 -13.92 11.13 -1.93
N GLY A 284 -14.04 9.83 -2.27
CA GLY A 284 -13.45 9.26 -3.48
C GLY A 284 -11.93 9.15 -3.50
N GLY A 285 -11.27 9.26 -2.34
CA GLY A 285 -9.80 9.31 -2.21
C GLY A 285 -9.10 7.97 -1.94
N GLY A 286 -9.81 6.85 -1.92
CA GLY A 286 -9.20 5.55 -1.68
C GLY A 286 -9.38 5.00 -0.26
N ASP A 287 -9.61 5.84 0.75
CA ASP A 287 -9.83 5.41 2.13
C ASP A 287 -11.27 4.92 2.36
N TRP A 288 -11.43 3.94 3.24
CA TRP A 288 -12.72 3.35 3.58
C TRP A 288 -13.25 3.94 4.87
N SER A 289 -14.57 4.21 4.91
CA SER A 289 -15.26 4.32 6.19
C SER A 289 -15.61 2.93 6.67
N VAL A 290 -15.12 2.55 7.84
CA VAL A 290 -15.20 1.19 8.36
C VAL A 290 -15.88 1.17 9.72
N GLY A 291 -16.79 0.19 9.92
CA GLY A 291 -17.43 -0.09 11.20
C GLY A 291 -17.16 -1.51 11.66
N VAL A 292 -16.41 -1.70 12.76
CA VAL A 292 -16.07 -3.01 13.34
C VAL A 292 -16.90 -3.27 14.59
N LEU A 293 -17.70 -4.34 14.59
CA LEU A 293 -18.49 -4.78 15.73
C LEU A 293 -17.74 -5.85 16.52
N MET A 294 -17.49 -5.59 17.79
CA MET A 294 -16.85 -6.52 18.71
C MET A 294 -17.65 -6.71 19.98
N ALA A 295 -17.61 -7.93 20.52
CA ALA A 295 -18.14 -8.23 21.86
C ALA A 295 -17.08 -8.92 22.71
N MET A 296 -17.10 -8.61 24.02
CA MET A 296 -16.27 -9.28 25.02
C MET A 296 -17.14 -10.12 25.95
N VAL A 297 -16.79 -11.39 26.12
CA VAL A 297 -17.45 -12.31 27.06
C VAL A 297 -16.75 -12.31 28.41
N ARG A 298 -17.38 -12.92 29.43
CA ARG A 298 -16.86 -12.93 30.83
C ARG A 298 -15.48 -13.57 30.95
N SER A 299 -15.17 -14.57 30.15
CA SER A 299 -13.83 -15.20 30.10
C SER A 299 -12.73 -14.24 29.68
N GLY A 300 -13.07 -13.16 28.97
CA GLY A 300 -12.14 -12.20 28.40
C GLY A 300 -11.85 -12.45 26.94
N LEU A 301 -12.44 -13.47 26.33
CA LEU A 301 -12.40 -13.63 24.87
C LEU A 301 -13.17 -12.49 24.21
N VAL A 302 -12.65 -12.03 23.09
CA VAL A 302 -13.26 -11.00 22.25
C VAL A 302 -13.65 -11.63 20.90
N TYR A 303 -14.85 -11.36 20.47
CA TYR A 303 -15.37 -11.80 19.18
C TYR A 303 -15.50 -10.60 18.26
N VAL A 304 -14.88 -10.64 17.09
CA VAL A 304 -15.20 -9.76 15.98
C VAL A 304 -16.41 -10.36 15.28
N ILE A 305 -17.54 -9.68 15.39
CA ILE A 305 -18.85 -10.23 14.98
C ILE A 305 -19.15 -9.85 13.52
N ASP A 306 -18.83 -8.61 13.18
CA ASP A 306 -19.15 -8.06 11.85
C ASP A 306 -18.20 -6.91 11.51
N VAL A 307 -17.90 -6.79 10.22
CA VAL A 307 -17.16 -5.66 9.66
C VAL A 307 -17.89 -5.16 8.42
N VAL A 308 -18.25 -3.88 8.45
CA VAL A 308 -18.84 -3.18 7.31
C VAL A 308 -17.89 -2.10 6.84
N ARG A 309 -17.82 -1.88 5.52
CA ARG A 309 -17.00 -0.83 4.93
C ARG A 309 -17.66 -0.24 3.70
N ILE A 310 -17.44 1.05 3.46
CA ILE A 310 -17.96 1.78 2.31
C ILE A 310 -16.98 2.86 1.86
N GLN A 311 -16.83 2.99 0.55
CA GLN A 311 -16.27 4.18 -0.10
C GLN A 311 -17.43 4.95 -0.70
N GLY A 312 -17.91 5.99 -0.02
CA GLY A 312 -19.14 6.68 -0.42
C GLY A 312 -19.14 8.14 0.03
N SER A 313 -20.23 8.83 -0.33
CA SER A 313 -20.46 10.18 0.18
C SER A 313 -20.69 10.18 1.70
N PRO A 314 -20.50 11.30 2.41
CA PRO A 314 -20.83 11.42 3.83
C PRO A 314 -22.26 10.94 4.15
N LEU A 315 -23.21 11.21 3.26
CA LEU A 315 -24.60 10.75 3.42
C LEU A 315 -24.72 9.21 3.34
N ASP A 316 -23.93 8.57 2.48
CA ASP A 316 -23.92 7.09 2.38
C ASP A 316 -23.32 6.47 3.63
N VAL A 317 -22.26 7.06 4.17
CA VAL A 317 -21.65 6.65 5.45
C VAL A 317 -22.63 6.82 6.61
N GLU A 318 -23.32 7.96 6.70
CA GLU A 318 -24.35 8.21 7.72
C GLU A 318 -25.52 7.21 7.64
N ARG A 319 -25.97 6.90 6.43
CA ARG A 319 -27.03 5.87 6.20
C ARG A 319 -26.53 4.48 6.64
N LEU A 320 -25.30 4.12 6.30
CA LEU A 320 -24.73 2.84 6.73
C LEU A 320 -24.65 2.76 8.24
N LYS A 321 -24.18 3.83 8.92
CA LYS A 321 -24.13 3.91 10.39
C LYS A 321 -25.51 3.74 11.03
N ALA A 322 -26.53 4.41 10.48
CA ALA A 322 -27.89 4.28 10.99
C ALA A 322 -28.45 2.86 10.84
N VAL A 323 -28.27 2.25 9.67
CA VAL A 323 -28.71 0.87 9.39
C VAL A 323 -28.04 -0.13 10.32
N THR A 324 -26.71 -0.03 10.45
CA THR A 324 -25.94 -0.92 11.34
C THR A 324 -26.29 -0.70 12.82
N ALA A 325 -26.51 0.55 13.24
CA ALA A 325 -26.93 0.85 14.62
C ALA A 325 -28.26 0.17 14.98
N HIS A 326 -29.23 0.17 14.06
CA HIS A 326 -30.50 -0.53 14.27
C HIS A 326 -30.32 -2.06 14.29
N ALA A 327 -29.50 -2.61 13.37
CA ALA A 327 -29.22 -4.04 13.32
C ALA A 327 -28.51 -4.52 14.60
N ASP A 328 -27.60 -3.73 15.13
CA ASP A 328 -26.80 -4.08 16.31
C ASP A 328 -27.57 -3.93 17.64
N ALA A 329 -28.64 -3.14 17.68
CA ALA A 329 -29.36 -2.80 18.90
C ALA A 329 -29.96 -4.02 19.64
N GLY A 330 -30.30 -5.09 18.90
CA GLY A 330 -30.91 -6.30 19.44
C GLY A 330 -29.99 -7.50 19.62
N LEU A 331 -28.68 -7.36 19.36
CA LEU A 331 -27.76 -8.51 19.29
C LEU A 331 -27.37 -9.12 20.63
N ALA A 332 -27.42 -8.34 21.72
CA ALA A 332 -27.04 -8.77 23.06
C ALA A 332 -28.00 -8.22 24.08
N ASN A 333 -27.97 -8.82 25.29
CA ASN A 333 -28.76 -8.39 26.45
C ASN A 333 -28.37 -7.00 27.01
N ARG A 334 -27.23 -6.46 26.55
CA ARG A 334 -26.76 -5.09 26.80
C ARG A 334 -26.72 -4.37 25.45
N GLY A 335 -27.29 -3.18 25.38
CA GLY A 335 -27.30 -2.39 24.15
C GLY A 335 -25.90 -2.17 23.63
N THR A 336 -25.77 -2.08 22.30
CA THR A 336 -24.50 -1.85 21.63
C THR A 336 -24.04 -0.40 21.80
N MET A 337 -22.79 -0.20 22.23
CA MET A 337 -22.14 1.11 22.24
C MET A 337 -21.61 1.43 20.86
N ILE A 338 -21.86 2.63 20.37
CA ILE A 338 -21.28 3.13 19.13
C ILE A 338 -20.11 4.04 19.50
N LEU A 339 -18.92 3.74 18.96
CA LEU A 339 -17.72 4.52 19.20
C LEU A 339 -17.35 5.27 17.91
N LEU A 340 -17.41 6.61 17.96
CA LEU A 340 -17.04 7.48 16.85
C LEU A 340 -15.65 8.07 17.09
N GLN A 341 -14.79 8.05 16.09
CA GLN A 341 -13.53 8.79 16.15
C GLN A 341 -13.78 10.28 15.87
N GLN A 342 -13.15 11.16 16.65
CA GLN A 342 -13.21 12.59 16.46
C GLN A 342 -11.84 13.10 16.00
N GLU A 343 -11.80 13.61 14.78
CA GLU A 343 -10.65 14.34 14.26
C GLU A 343 -10.34 15.59 15.11
N PRO A 344 -9.05 15.98 15.23
CA PRO A 344 -8.67 17.22 15.90
C PRO A 344 -9.31 18.45 15.27
N GLY A 345 -9.74 19.42 16.11
CA GLY A 345 -10.26 20.70 15.65
C GLY A 345 -11.77 20.85 15.71
N ALA A 346 -12.25 22.06 15.36
CA ALA A 346 -13.66 22.43 15.45
C ALA A 346 -14.55 21.70 14.44
N ALA A 347 -14.03 21.44 13.25
CA ALA A 347 -14.74 20.74 12.19
C ALA A 347 -15.05 19.29 12.57
N GLY A 348 -14.06 18.54 13.10
CA GLY A 348 -14.26 17.17 13.56
C GLY A 348 -15.28 17.09 14.71
N LYS A 349 -15.26 18.05 15.64
CA LYS A 349 -16.27 18.12 16.70
C LYS A 349 -17.68 18.34 16.13
N SER A 350 -17.85 19.32 15.22
CA SER A 350 -19.14 19.64 14.61
C SER A 350 -19.71 18.46 13.82
N TYR A 351 -18.85 17.74 13.10
CA TYR A 351 -19.24 16.55 12.36
C TYR A 351 -19.78 15.43 13.26
N VAL A 352 -19.05 15.09 14.33
CA VAL A 352 -19.48 14.08 15.29
C VAL A 352 -20.77 14.51 16.01
N ASP A 353 -20.89 15.78 16.42
CA ASP A 353 -22.09 16.31 17.06
C ASP A 353 -23.31 16.20 16.12
N ALA A 354 -23.14 16.43 14.82
CA ALA A 354 -24.21 16.27 13.83
C ALA A 354 -24.67 14.82 13.70
N GLN A 355 -23.73 13.86 13.66
CA GLN A 355 -24.05 12.44 13.59
C GLN A 355 -24.84 11.97 14.83
N ILE A 356 -24.44 12.39 16.03
CA ILE A 356 -25.13 12.04 17.28
C ILE A 356 -26.55 12.59 17.33
N ARG A 357 -26.77 13.82 16.84
CA ARG A 357 -28.09 14.46 16.84
C ARG A 357 -29.00 14.01 15.71
N GLY A 358 -28.42 13.53 14.63
CA GLY A 358 -29.09 13.09 13.41
C GLY A 358 -29.23 11.56 13.35
N PRO A 359 -28.41 10.88 12.51
CA PRO A 359 -28.59 9.46 12.18
C PRO A 359 -28.44 8.52 13.36
N LEU A 360 -27.71 8.91 14.41
CA LEU A 360 -27.46 8.10 15.61
C LEU A 360 -28.27 8.56 16.84
N SER A 361 -29.29 9.40 16.64
CA SER A 361 -30.15 9.85 17.72
C SER A 361 -30.88 8.66 18.38
N GLY A 362 -30.83 8.59 19.70
CA GLY A 362 -31.43 7.51 20.48
C GLY A 362 -30.54 6.29 20.71
N PHE A 363 -29.37 6.24 20.13
CA PHE A 363 -28.36 5.19 20.41
C PHE A 363 -27.35 5.63 21.45
N ALA A 364 -26.70 4.65 22.09
CA ALA A 364 -25.59 4.90 23.01
C ALA A 364 -24.32 5.21 22.20
N VAL A 365 -23.93 6.47 22.16
CA VAL A 365 -22.75 6.92 21.41
C VAL A 365 -21.69 7.46 22.35
N LYS A 366 -20.44 7.07 22.13
CA LYS A 366 -19.26 7.62 22.79
C LYS A 366 -18.27 8.14 21.76
N VAL A 367 -17.67 9.29 22.07
CA VAL A 367 -16.66 9.91 21.22
C VAL A 367 -15.28 9.48 21.68
N ASN A 368 -14.50 8.92 20.77
CA ASN A 368 -13.09 8.57 20.95
C ASN A 368 -12.21 9.66 20.34
N ARG A 369 -11.20 10.09 21.09
CA ARG A 369 -10.15 11.01 20.61
C ARG A 369 -8.84 10.25 20.66
N PRO A 370 -8.46 9.60 19.58
CA PRO A 370 -7.24 8.80 19.58
C PRO A 370 -6.02 9.67 19.85
N THR A 371 -5.13 9.19 20.72
CA THR A 371 -3.85 9.82 21.03
C THR A 371 -2.73 8.85 20.72
N GLY A 372 -1.61 9.35 20.19
CA GLY A 372 -0.48 8.54 19.75
C GLY A 372 -0.68 7.95 18.34
N ASP A 373 0.34 7.26 17.87
CA ASP A 373 0.31 6.63 16.55
C ASP A 373 -0.59 5.36 16.51
N LYS A 374 -1.07 5.02 15.33
CA LYS A 374 -1.97 3.89 15.09
C LYS A 374 -1.33 2.56 15.54
N TYR A 375 -0.06 2.36 15.20
CA TYR A 375 0.68 1.13 15.54
C TYR A 375 0.71 0.88 17.05
N THR A 376 1.06 1.90 17.84
CA THR A 376 1.09 1.80 19.30
C THR A 376 -0.30 1.50 19.88
N ARG A 377 -1.37 2.07 19.31
CA ARG A 377 -2.75 1.79 19.74
C ARG A 377 -3.19 0.35 19.47
N ALA A 378 -2.64 -0.29 18.43
CA ALA A 378 -2.98 -1.65 18.04
C ALA A 378 -2.21 -2.74 18.81
N LEU A 379 -1.09 -2.41 19.48
CA LEU A 379 -0.29 -3.39 20.24
C LEU A 379 -1.10 -4.20 21.26
N PRO A 380 -2.05 -3.64 22.06
CA PRO A 380 -2.84 -4.43 22.98
C PRO A 380 -3.73 -5.46 22.28
N MET A 381 -4.33 -5.11 21.15
CA MET A 381 -5.13 -6.03 20.34
C MET A 381 -4.25 -7.12 19.73
N SER A 382 -3.07 -6.78 19.24
CA SER A 382 -2.08 -7.72 18.70
C SER A 382 -1.68 -8.77 19.75
N ALA A 383 -1.34 -8.33 20.97
CA ALA A 383 -0.99 -9.23 22.06
C ALA A 383 -2.15 -10.18 22.44
N ALA A 384 -3.39 -9.68 22.41
CA ALA A 384 -4.57 -10.49 22.67
C ALA A 384 -4.83 -11.52 21.53
N ALA A 385 -4.63 -11.12 20.27
CA ALA A 385 -4.74 -12.02 19.11
C ALA A 385 -3.69 -13.13 19.18
N GLN A 386 -2.44 -12.78 19.47
CA GLN A 386 -1.34 -13.74 19.62
C GLN A 386 -1.61 -14.76 20.75
N ALA A 387 -2.25 -14.32 21.81
CA ALA A 387 -2.68 -15.21 22.91
C ALA A 387 -3.92 -16.06 22.60
N GLY A 388 -4.51 -15.95 21.38
CA GLY A 388 -5.71 -16.66 20.96
C GLY A 388 -7.01 -16.14 21.59
N ASN A 389 -6.97 -14.93 22.16
CA ASN A 389 -8.10 -14.31 22.86
C ASN A 389 -9.04 -13.52 21.93
N ILE A 390 -8.75 -13.45 20.64
CA ILE A 390 -9.61 -12.83 19.62
C ILE A 390 -10.09 -13.90 18.66
N LYS A 391 -11.42 -13.96 18.47
CA LYS A 391 -12.09 -14.88 17.55
C LYS A 391 -12.84 -14.08 16.50
N LEU A 392 -12.96 -14.62 15.30
CA LEU A 392 -13.76 -14.03 14.23
C LEU A 392 -15.04 -14.86 14.06
N VAL A 393 -16.16 -14.20 13.91
CA VAL A 393 -17.39 -14.87 13.47
C VAL A 393 -17.36 -15.02 11.96
N ARG A 394 -17.78 -16.18 11.44
CA ARG A 394 -17.77 -16.46 10.01
C ARG A 394 -18.61 -15.45 9.24
N GLY A 395 -17.99 -14.75 8.31
CA GLY A 395 -18.62 -13.75 7.45
C GLY A 395 -17.86 -13.54 6.14
N LYS A 396 -18.51 -12.91 5.16
CA LYS A 396 -17.88 -12.60 3.87
C LYS A 396 -16.69 -11.64 4.02
N TRP A 397 -16.67 -10.86 5.07
CA TRP A 397 -15.65 -9.87 5.40
C TRP A 397 -14.35 -10.47 5.95
N ASN A 398 -14.35 -11.74 6.42
CA ASN A 398 -13.20 -12.34 7.11
C ASN A 398 -11.91 -12.27 6.30
N LYS A 399 -12.00 -12.57 4.98
CA LYS A 399 -10.80 -12.58 4.13
C LYS A 399 -10.17 -11.19 4.08
N ASP A 400 -10.94 -10.17 3.71
CA ASP A 400 -10.43 -8.82 3.51
C ASP A 400 -9.94 -8.19 4.82
N PHE A 401 -10.61 -8.51 5.94
CA PHE A 401 -10.20 -8.08 7.28
C PHE A 401 -8.86 -8.69 7.69
N ILE A 402 -8.69 -10.00 7.53
CA ILE A 402 -7.44 -10.67 7.86
C ILE A 402 -6.31 -10.21 6.94
N ASP A 403 -6.56 -10.05 5.64
CA ASP A 403 -5.57 -9.61 4.66
C ASP A 403 -5.02 -8.21 5.02
N GLU A 404 -5.87 -7.28 5.47
CA GLU A 404 -5.44 -5.96 5.94
C GLU A 404 -4.68 -6.03 7.29
N LEU A 405 -5.15 -6.84 8.23
CA LEU A 405 -4.46 -7.02 9.51
C LEU A 405 -3.04 -7.61 9.33
N GLU A 406 -2.84 -8.53 8.40
CA GLU A 406 -1.53 -9.10 8.11
C GLU A 406 -0.52 -8.06 7.56
N GLN A 407 -1.03 -6.99 6.94
CA GLN A 407 -0.21 -5.90 6.43
C GLN A 407 0.10 -4.85 7.51
N ALA A 408 -0.64 -4.83 8.62
CA ALA A 408 -0.49 -3.85 9.68
C ALA A 408 0.93 -3.86 10.29
N GLY A 409 1.58 -2.71 10.32
CA GLY A 409 2.95 -2.56 10.79
C GLY A 409 3.33 -1.12 11.11
N PRO A 410 4.56 -0.87 11.56
CA PRO A 410 5.01 0.47 11.96
C PRO A 410 5.29 1.40 10.78
N ASP A 411 5.40 0.90 9.56
CA ASP A 411 5.70 1.69 8.36
C ASP A 411 4.43 1.83 7.51
N GLU A 412 3.77 2.99 7.62
CA GLU A 412 2.56 3.34 6.86
C GLU A 412 2.74 3.31 5.33
N LYS A 413 3.96 3.23 4.83
CA LYS A 413 4.26 3.13 3.40
C LYS A 413 4.11 1.72 2.84
N LEU A 414 3.96 0.73 3.70
CA LEU A 414 3.92 -0.68 3.33
C LEU A 414 2.52 -1.21 3.11
N TYR A 415 1.47 -0.48 3.50
CA TYR A 415 0.07 -0.89 3.33
C TYR A 415 -0.76 0.21 2.69
N ASP A 416 -1.80 -0.19 1.96
CA ASP A 416 -2.72 0.73 1.25
C ASP A 416 -3.83 1.23 2.17
N HIS A 417 -4.27 0.39 3.11
CA HIS A 417 -5.40 0.65 3.99
C HIS A 417 -5.06 0.26 5.43
N ASP A 418 -5.53 1.06 6.37
CA ASP A 418 -5.40 0.82 7.80
C ASP A 418 -6.73 0.99 8.55
N ASP A 419 -7.79 1.23 7.81
CA ASP A 419 -9.09 1.63 8.32
C ASP A 419 -9.74 0.52 9.18
N GLN A 420 -9.62 -0.76 8.75
CA GLN A 420 -10.21 -1.88 9.47
C GLN A 420 -9.48 -2.19 10.78
N TRP A 421 -8.14 -2.20 10.76
CA TRP A 421 -7.42 -2.51 11.99
C TRP A 421 -7.36 -1.32 12.97
N ASP A 422 -7.49 -0.06 12.52
CA ASP A 422 -7.63 1.09 13.41
C ASP A 422 -9.02 1.10 14.10
N ALA A 423 -10.10 0.86 13.34
CA ALA A 423 -11.43 0.67 13.90
C ALA A 423 -11.46 -0.51 14.88
N ALA A 424 -10.86 -1.66 14.51
CA ALA A 424 -10.78 -2.85 15.35
C ALA A 424 -10.00 -2.60 16.64
N SER A 425 -8.86 -1.93 16.56
CA SER A 425 -8.04 -1.55 17.72
C SER A 425 -8.79 -0.63 18.66
N SER A 426 -9.54 0.31 18.12
CA SER A 426 -10.40 1.23 18.90
C SER A 426 -11.50 0.48 19.63
N ALA A 427 -12.19 -0.47 18.97
CA ALA A 427 -13.20 -1.33 19.56
C ALA A 427 -12.61 -2.19 20.70
N PHE A 428 -11.49 -2.84 20.43
CA PHE A 428 -10.79 -3.69 21.40
C PHE A 428 -10.37 -2.90 22.65
N ASN A 429 -9.71 -1.75 22.46
CA ASN A 429 -9.24 -0.91 23.56
C ASN A 429 -10.39 -0.37 24.42
N TYR A 430 -11.52 -0.04 23.79
CA TYR A 430 -12.73 0.34 24.50
C TYR A 430 -13.22 -0.81 25.40
N LEU A 431 -13.41 -2.01 24.87
CA LEU A 431 -13.85 -3.17 25.62
C LEU A 431 -12.88 -3.54 26.75
N ALA A 432 -11.58 -3.51 26.48
CA ALA A 432 -10.55 -3.81 27.46
C ALA A 432 -10.53 -2.80 28.63
N SER A 433 -10.72 -1.51 28.36
CA SER A 433 -10.76 -0.47 29.39
C SER A 433 -12.03 -0.50 30.28
N HIS A 434 -13.18 -0.94 29.74
CA HIS A 434 -14.45 -1.00 30.43
C HIS A 434 -14.73 -2.33 31.15
N ARG A 435 -13.81 -3.29 31.06
CA ARG A 435 -13.86 -4.55 31.78
C ARG A 435 -13.80 -4.36 33.31
N GLN A 436 -13.23 -3.27 33.81
CA GLN A 436 -12.98 -3.02 35.22
C GLN A 436 -14.23 -2.63 36.03
N GLU A 437 -15.31 -2.18 35.39
CA GLU A 437 -16.53 -1.77 36.10
C GLU A 437 -17.42 -2.94 36.59
N GLY A 438 -17.07 -4.17 36.22
CA GLY A 438 -17.77 -5.42 36.59
C GLY A 438 -17.04 -6.36 37.56
N GLY A 439 -16.09 -5.87 38.35
CA GLY A 439 -15.67 -6.54 39.60
C GLY A 439 -14.77 -7.79 39.50
N VAL A 440 -13.88 -7.92 38.51
CA VAL A 440 -12.75 -8.87 38.56
C VAL A 440 -11.49 -8.20 38.02
N LYS A 441 -10.56 -7.82 38.90
CA LYS A 441 -9.19 -7.47 38.53
C LYS A 441 -8.48 -8.71 37.98
N LEU A 442 -8.38 -8.87 36.68
CA LEU A 442 -7.43 -9.80 36.09
C LEU A 442 -6.08 -9.08 35.94
N VAL A 443 -5.17 -9.45 36.81
CA VAL A 443 -3.76 -9.07 36.69
C VAL A 443 -3.19 -9.85 35.49
N TRP A 444 -2.88 -9.16 34.39
CA TRP A 444 -2.11 -9.73 33.30
C TRP A 444 -0.69 -9.96 33.78
N ASN A 445 -0.36 -11.20 34.13
CA ASN A 445 1.04 -11.60 34.36
C ASN A 445 1.74 -11.64 32.99
N PHE A 446 2.44 -10.57 32.65
CA PHE A 446 3.47 -10.60 31.61
C PHE A 446 4.60 -11.52 32.11
N ARG A 447 4.53 -12.82 31.84
CA ARG A 447 5.74 -13.65 31.85
C ARG A 447 6.55 -13.26 30.60
N ARG A 448 7.65 -12.60 30.84
CA ARG A 448 8.76 -12.50 29.88
C ARG A 448 9.15 -13.93 29.48
N SER A 449 8.79 -14.30 28.27
CA SER A 449 9.39 -15.44 27.58
C SER A 449 10.25 -14.90 26.44
N LEU A 450 11.37 -14.32 26.81
CA LEU A 450 12.48 -14.04 25.90
C LEU A 450 13.74 -14.39 26.67
N GLU A 451 14.08 -15.70 26.71
CA GLU A 451 15.45 -16.14 26.83
C GLU A 451 15.65 -17.36 25.95
N PRO A 452 16.69 -17.39 25.12
CA PRO A 452 17.05 -18.59 24.36
C PRO A 452 17.65 -19.61 25.34
N ARG A 453 17.22 -20.86 25.26
CA ARG A 453 17.89 -21.98 25.91
C ARG A 453 19.30 -22.10 25.34
N SER A 454 20.30 -21.88 26.19
CA SER A 454 21.63 -22.41 26.02
C SER A 454 21.73 -23.68 26.88
N ASP A 455 21.91 -24.82 26.24
CA ASP A 455 22.41 -26.03 26.85
C ASP A 455 23.88 -25.78 27.15
N ASP A 456 24.23 -25.70 28.44
CA ASP A 456 25.53 -26.21 28.93
C ASP A 456 25.48 -26.36 30.45
N ASP A 457 25.75 -27.58 30.89
CA ASP A 457 25.96 -27.98 32.28
C ASP A 457 27.31 -27.50 32.78
N GLY A 458 27.38 -26.96 34.00
CA GLY A 458 28.65 -26.70 34.65
C GLY A 458 28.56 -25.91 35.96
N ASP A 459 28.51 -26.65 37.05
CA ASP A 459 29.02 -26.35 38.42
C ASP A 459 28.81 -24.99 39.09
N LEU A 460 28.06 -25.06 40.20
CA LEU A 460 28.01 -24.07 41.28
C LEU A 460 29.37 -23.91 42.03
N PRO A 461 29.64 -22.75 42.59
CA PRO A 461 29.64 -22.73 44.06
C PRO A 461 28.91 -21.51 44.70
N GLU A 462 28.42 -21.82 45.92
CA GLU A 462 27.86 -20.90 46.90
C GLU A 462 28.78 -19.74 47.30
N LEU A 463 28.18 -18.55 47.53
CA LEU A 463 28.70 -17.62 48.57
C LEU A 463 27.65 -16.59 49.01
N ARG A 464 27.25 -16.76 50.27
CA ARG A 464 27.01 -15.82 51.38
C ARG A 464 26.21 -14.54 51.18
N LYS A 465 25.19 -14.50 52.01
CA LYS A 465 24.45 -13.34 52.54
C LYS A 465 25.37 -12.31 53.21
N GLU A 466 25.13 -11.03 52.94
CA GLU A 466 25.27 -10.00 53.99
C GLU A 466 24.25 -8.87 53.78
N ARG A 467 23.56 -8.57 54.89
CA ARG A 467 22.66 -7.43 55.10
C ARG A 467 23.47 -6.18 55.37
N HIS A 468 23.06 -5.00 54.92
CA HIS A 468 23.12 -3.82 55.75
C HIS A 468 22.05 -2.78 55.36
N LEU A 469 21.36 -2.35 56.40
CA LEU A 469 20.49 -1.17 56.48
C LEU A 469 21.33 0.12 56.50
N GLY A 470 20.72 1.22 56.00
CA GLY A 470 21.27 2.55 56.25
C GLY A 470 20.48 3.67 55.58
N THR A 471 19.46 4.13 56.25
CA THR A 471 18.80 5.45 56.13
C THR A 471 19.77 6.61 55.99
N LEU A 472 19.44 7.65 55.21
CA LEU A 472 19.51 9.05 55.68
C LEU A 472 18.90 10.07 54.68
N PHE A 473 17.91 10.78 55.17
CA PHE A 473 17.42 12.08 54.68
C PHE A 473 18.53 13.15 54.61
N LYS A 474 18.43 14.05 53.62
CA LYS A 474 18.42 15.49 53.89
C LYS A 474 18.14 16.35 52.64
N SER A 475 17.20 17.21 52.82
CA SER A 475 16.78 18.37 52.04
C SER A 475 17.88 19.42 51.89
N ARG A 476 17.91 20.16 50.76
CA ARG A 476 18.21 21.61 50.76
C ARG A 476 17.58 22.31 49.55
N ARG A 477 16.74 23.26 49.84
CA ARG A 477 16.32 24.36 48.95
C ARG A 477 17.48 25.35 48.76
N PHE A 478 17.58 25.98 47.62
CA PHE A 478 17.85 27.41 47.47
C PHE A 478 17.41 27.87 46.05
N GLY A 479 16.68 28.96 46.04
CA GLY A 479 16.26 29.70 44.85
C GLY A 479 17.15 30.97 44.67
N PRO A 480 16.67 32.08 44.06
CA PRO A 480 16.74 32.36 42.64
C PRO A 480 17.67 33.60 42.32
N GLY A 481 17.88 33.89 41.04
CA GLY A 481 18.51 35.09 40.53
C GLY A 481 19.18 34.77 39.18
N GLY A 482 18.78 35.26 38.05
CA GLY A 482 18.75 36.63 37.57
C GLY A 482 20.00 36.92 36.74
N TRP A 483 19.84 36.92 35.42
CA TRP A 483 20.12 37.94 34.39
C TRP A 483 19.63 37.47 33.05
#